data_68e01c364d98ee5faec4b54b30dd99c3
#
_entry.id   68e01c364d98ee5faec4b54b30dd99c3
#
_cell.length_a   1.000
_cell.length_b   1.000
_cell.length_c   1.000
_cell.angle_alpha   90.00
_cell.angle_beta   90.00
_cell.angle_gamma   90.00
#
_symmetry.space_group_name_H-M   'P 1'
#
loop_
_entity.id
_entity.type
_entity.pdbx_description
1 polymer ?
#
loop_
_entity_poly.entity_id
_entity_poly.type
_entity_poly.pdbx_seq_one_letter_code
_entity_poly.pdbx_strand_id
1 'polypeptide(L)'
;MKIAVLKESEAGERRVAASAETVKKFIALGATLAVEAGAGAGASIADADYEAAGVSVGSRADVLKDAGIILCVQGPDPGALPGLMAGALLVGALDPFGNKARVEAYARLGLEALAMEWMPRITRAQSMDILSSQANLAGYKAVLDAAGEYGRGFPMMMTAAGTVAAARVFVMGVGVAGLQAIATARRLGAIVTATDVRSATREQIESLGAKGVFVDKVAGIEGEGAGGYATEMSDEYQAAQAELVSSHIAKQDIVITTALIPGKPAPRLVSDAQIASMRPGSVIVDLAVEQGGNVEGAQAGEVVERHGVKIVGHRNVPSRLAADASALYARNLFNFLSAFWDAETKAPVLPADDEIVKGVKLTEGGKIVHERLLG
;
A
#
# COMPACT_ATOMS: atom_id res chain seq x y z
N MET A 1 -3.68 -5.68 29.25
CA MET A 1 -3.22 -4.53 28.44
C MET A 1 -4.40 -3.88 27.75
N LYS A 2 -4.55 -2.55 27.80
CA LYS A 2 -5.57 -1.81 27.03
C LYS A 2 -5.04 -1.43 25.66
N ILE A 3 -5.83 -1.69 24.62
CA ILE A 3 -5.56 -1.34 23.23
C ILE A 3 -6.55 -0.25 22.82
N ALA A 4 -6.05 0.88 22.36
CA ALA A 4 -6.80 1.99 21.79
C ALA A 4 -6.78 1.90 20.26
N VAL A 5 -7.94 2.07 19.63
CA VAL A 5 -8.05 2.15 18.16
C VAL A 5 -8.54 3.54 17.79
N LEU A 6 -7.74 4.27 17.03
CA LEU A 6 -8.04 5.65 16.68
C LEU A 6 -8.92 5.74 15.44
N LYS A 7 -9.73 6.79 15.39
CA LYS A 7 -10.34 7.27 14.15
C LYS A 7 -9.28 8.04 13.36
N GLU A 8 -9.13 7.69 12.11
CA GLU A 8 -8.20 8.36 11.20
C GLU A 8 -8.64 9.80 10.92
N SER A 9 -7.66 10.70 10.80
CA SER A 9 -7.89 12.13 10.58
C SER A 9 -7.36 12.63 9.24
N GLU A 10 -6.52 11.83 8.56
CA GLU A 10 -5.97 12.20 7.27
C GLU A 10 -7.06 12.24 6.19
N ALA A 11 -7.02 13.28 5.34
CA ALA A 11 -7.99 13.45 4.27
C ALA A 11 -7.97 12.25 3.29
N GLY A 12 -9.13 11.65 3.06
CA GLY A 12 -9.25 10.48 2.19
C GLY A 12 -8.91 9.14 2.86
N GLU A 13 -8.47 9.11 4.14
CA GLU A 13 -8.31 7.86 4.87
C GLU A 13 -9.66 7.39 5.41
N ARG A 14 -10.08 6.22 4.97
CA ARG A 14 -11.37 5.60 5.32
C ARG A 14 -11.20 4.28 6.04
N ARG A 15 -9.97 3.76 6.13
CA ARG A 15 -9.65 2.52 6.82
C ARG A 15 -9.67 2.71 8.33
N VAL A 16 -9.70 1.59 9.04
CA VAL A 16 -9.56 1.53 10.50
C VAL A 16 -8.60 0.40 10.86
N ALA A 17 -7.82 0.59 11.92
CA ALA A 17 -6.75 -0.34 12.32
C ALA A 17 -7.26 -1.61 13.04
N ALA A 18 -8.55 -1.74 13.32
CA ALA A 18 -9.16 -2.94 13.91
C ALA A 18 -10.51 -3.25 13.27
N SER A 19 -10.75 -4.52 12.98
CA SER A 19 -12.04 -5.06 12.55
C SER A 19 -12.74 -5.75 13.72
N ALA A 20 -14.06 -5.98 13.63
CA ALA A 20 -14.81 -6.76 14.63
C ALA A 20 -14.22 -8.17 14.85
N GLU A 21 -13.62 -8.77 13.82
CA GLU A 21 -12.92 -10.06 13.92
C GLU A 21 -11.64 -9.94 14.78
N THR A 22 -10.78 -8.97 14.48
CA THR A 22 -9.49 -8.82 15.19
C THR A 22 -9.66 -8.37 16.62
N VAL A 23 -10.68 -7.56 16.88
CA VAL A 23 -11.08 -7.16 18.24
C VAL A 23 -11.38 -8.39 19.09
N LYS A 24 -12.21 -9.32 18.61
CA LYS A 24 -12.53 -10.57 19.34
C LYS A 24 -11.27 -11.42 19.61
N LYS A 25 -10.34 -11.44 18.65
CA LYS A 25 -9.06 -12.16 18.81
C LYS A 25 -8.19 -11.53 19.90
N PHE A 26 -8.09 -10.21 19.96
CA PHE A 26 -7.35 -9.52 21.03
C PHE A 26 -8.00 -9.73 22.40
N ILE A 27 -9.33 -9.72 22.50
CA ILE A 27 -10.05 -10.05 23.74
C ILE A 27 -9.74 -11.47 24.19
N ALA A 28 -9.68 -12.43 23.26
CA ALA A 28 -9.30 -13.81 23.55
C ALA A 28 -7.86 -13.95 24.09
N LEU A 29 -6.95 -13.03 23.73
CA LEU A 29 -5.61 -12.91 24.30
C LEU A 29 -5.60 -12.23 25.69
N GLY A 30 -6.75 -11.80 26.20
CA GLY A 30 -6.89 -11.12 27.48
C GLY A 30 -6.64 -9.60 27.43
N ALA A 31 -6.64 -9.00 26.25
CA ALA A 31 -6.61 -7.55 26.12
C ALA A 31 -8.00 -6.93 26.38
N THR A 32 -8.02 -5.68 26.82
CA THR A 32 -9.22 -4.82 26.77
C THR A 32 -9.07 -3.84 25.62
N LEU A 33 -10.16 -3.53 24.92
CA LEU A 33 -10.11 -2.62 23.79
C LEU A 33 -11.06 -1.44 23.99
N ALA A 34 -10.63 -0.29 23.43
CA ALA A 34 -11.46 0.88 23.28
C ALA A 34 -11.29 1.43 21.86
N VAL A 35 -12.39 1.75 21.19
CA VAL A 35 -12.42 2.27 19.82
C VAL A 35 -12.96 3.69 19.84
N GLU A 36 -12.32 4.61 19.13
CA GLU A 36 -12.80 5.98 18.98
C GLU A 36 -14.11 5.98 18.18
N ALA A 37 -15.11 6.72 18.67
CA ALA A 37 -16.42 6.79 18.05
C ALA A 37 -16.36 7.18 16.57
N GLY A 38 -17.01 6.40 15.73
CA GLY A 38 -17.01 6.58 14.27
C GLY A 38 -15.72 6.17 13.58
N ALA A 39 -14.79 5.49 14.24
CA ALA A 39 -13.52 5.05 13.62
C ALA A 39 -13.75 4.07 12.47
N GLY A 40 -14.73 3.16 12.58
CA GLY A 40 -15.05 2.15 11.58
C GLY A 40 -15.96 2.63 10.45
N ALA A 41 -16.56 3.82 10.55
CA ALA A 41 -17.62 4.26 9.65
C ALA A 41 -17.19 4.27 8.16
N GLY A 42 -15.96 4.70 7.87
CA GLY A 42 -15.39 4.71 6.53
C GLY A 42 -15.22 3.32 5.92
N ALA A 43 -15.08 2.29 6.76
CA ALA A 43 -14.92 0.88 6.40
C ALA A 43 -16.23 0.08 6.53
N SER A 44 -17.38 0.75 6.68
CA SER A 44 -18.69 0.12 6.86
C SER A 44 -18.80 -0.73 8.14
N ILE A 45 -18.10 -0.34 9.19
CA ILE A 45 -18.18 -0.95 10.52
C ILE A 45 -18.82 0.09 11.46
N ALA A 46 -20.00 -0.22 11.98
CA ALA A 46 -20.70 0.65 12.90
C ALA A 46 -20.12 0.56 14.33
N ASP A 47 -20.26 1.61 15.11
CA ASP A 47 -19.87 1.59 16.53
C ASP A 47 -20.56 0.44 17.29
N ALA A 48 -21.83 0.16 16.99
CA ALA A 48 -22.59 -0.96 17.55
C ALA A 48 -21.96 -2.34 17.27
N ASP A 49 -21.24 -2.51 16.15
CA ASP A 49 -20.53 -3.77 15.84
C ASP A 49 -19.36 -4.00 16.79
N TYR A 50 -18.65 -2.92 17.17
CA TYR A 50 -17.59 -2.96 18.18
C TYR A 50 -18.16 -3.22 19.57
N GLU A 51 -19.25 -2.54 19.94
CA GLU A 51 -19.93 -2.76 21.24
C GLU A 51 -20.44 -4.20 21.37
N ALA A 52 -21.05 -4.75 20.31
CA ALA A 52 -21.48 -6.15 20.25
C ALA A 52 -20.31 -7.16 20.35
N ALA A 53 -19.09 -6.73 19.98
CA ALA A 53 -17.88 -7.50 20.16
C ALA A 53 -17.26 -7.35 21.56
N GLY A 54 -17.85 -6.57 22.47
CA GLY A 54 -17.38 -6.37 23.84
C GLY A 54 -16.36 -5.24 24.01
N VAL A 55 -16.34 -4.27 23.09
CA VAL A 55 -15.42 -3.13 23.09
C VAL A 55 -16.13 -1.87 23.54
N SER A 56 -15.46 -1.03 24.32
CA SER A 56 -15.97 0.31 24.64
C SER A 56 -15.75 1.26 23.47
N VAL A 57 -16.77 2.04 23.14
CA VAL A 57 -16.68 3.12 22.15
C VAL A 57 -16.77 4.46 22.89
N GLY A 58 -15.89 5.41 22.53
CA GLY A 58 -15.85 6.69 23.25
C GLY A 58 -15.09 7.79 22.53
N SER A 59 -14.86 8.90 23.22
CA SER A 59 -14.05 9.99 22.72
C SER A 59 -12.57 9.59 22.61
N ARG A 60 -11.78 10.29 21.79
CA ARG A 60 -10.34 10.05 21.69
C ARG A 60 -9.64 10.07 23.05
N ALA A 61 -9.99 11.01 23.91
CA ALA A 61 -9.39 11.12 25.25
C ALA A 61 -9.72 9.91 26.12
N ASP A 62 -10.98 9.41 26.10
CA ASP A 62 -11.38 8.22 26.86
C ASP A 62 -10.70 6.95 26.34
N VAL A 63 -10.56 6.86 25.02
CA VAL A 63 -9.92 5.70 24.35
C VAL A 63 -8.44 5.65 24.70
N LEU A 64 -7.73 6.79 24.64
CA LEU A 64 -6.30 6.87 24.92
C LEU A 64 -5.95 6.75 26.42
N LYS A 65 -6.87 7.10 27.31
CA LYS A 65 -6.63 7.01 28.75
C LYS A 65 -6.22 5.57 29.14
N ASP A 66 -5.08 5.44 29.78
CA ASP A 66 -4.50 4.17 30.26
C ASP A 66 -4.24 3.14 29.13
N ALA A 67 -4.17 3.58 27.87
CA ALA A 67 -3.82 2.70 26.76
C ALA A 67 -2.32 2.39 26.74
N GLY A 68 -1.99 1.10 26.74
CA GLY A 68 -0.62 0.63 26.57
C GLY A 68 -0.27 0.33 25.09
N ILE A 69 -1.28 0.21 24.23
CA ILE A 69 -1.11 0.02 22.78
C ILE A 69 -2.08 0.94 22.04
N ILE A 70 -1.60 1.63 21.02
CA ILE A 70 -2.37 2.50 20.16
C ILE A 70 -2.26 1.98 18.74
N LEU A 71 -3.37 1.59 18.13
CA LEU A 71 -3.46 1.15 16.74
C LEU A 71 -3.97 2.28 15.86
N CYS A 72 -3.26 2.54 14.77
CA CYS A 72 -3.64 3.51 13.74
C CYS A 72 -3.35 2.95 12.35
N VAL A 73 -3.98 3.50 11.33
CA VAL A 73 -3.65 3.22 9.93
C VAL A 73 -2.53 4.14 9.48
N GLN A 74 -2.69 5.44 9.72
CA GLN A 74 -1.68 6.47 9.49
C GLN A 74 -1.17 7.02 10.81
N GLY A 75 0.11 7.39 10.88
CA GLY A 75 0.67 8.00 12.08
C GLY A 75 -0.09 9.26 12.48
N PRO A 76 -0.70 9.31 13.68
CA PRO A 76 -1.51 10.45 14.11
C PRO A 76 -0.66 11.69 14.41
N ASP A 77 -1.28 12.87 14.39
CA ASP A 77 -0.64 14.09 14.88
C ASP A 77 -0.25 13.90 16.36
N PRO A 78 1.01 14.11 16.75
CA PRO A 78 1.45 14.03 18.15
C PRO A 78 0.63 14.91 19.11
N GLY A 79 0.17 16.07 18.63
CA GLY A 79 -0.69 16.98 19.40
C GLY A 79 -2.10 16.43 19.69
N ALA A 80 -2.53 15.43 18.92
CA ALA A 80 -3.83 14.76 19.07
C ALA A 80 -3.77 13.51 19.98
N LEU A 81 -2.68 13.32 20.72
CA LEU A 81 -2.43 12.17 21.59
C LEU A 81 -2.32 12.60 23.08
N PRO A 82 -3.40 13.07 23.73
CA PRO A 82 -3.35 13.49 25.11
C PRO A 82 -3.33 12.32 26.09
N GLY A 83 -2.68 12.47 27.24
CA GLY A 83 -2.81 11.56 28.37
C GLY A 83 -2.21 10.17 28.20
N LEU A 84 -1.19 10.06 27.36
CA LEU A 84 -0.55 8.78 27.07
C LEU A 84 0.27 8.24 28.24
N MET A 85 0.30 6.92 28.36
CA MET A 85 1.26 6.24 29.22
C MET A 85 2.66 6.30 28.61
N ALA A 86 3.67 6.58 29.42
CA ALA A 86 5.06 6.44 28.98
C ALA A 86 5.35 4.98 28.61
N GLY A 87 6.02 4.75 27.48
CA GLY A 87 6.27 3.42 26.94
C GLY A 87 5.08 2.77 26.25
N ALA A 88 3.98 3.51 25.99
CA ALA A 88 2.90 2.98 25.17
C ALA A 88 3.38 2.72 23.72
N LEU A 89 2.94 1.59 23.15
CA LEU A 89 3.25 1.23 21.77
C LEU A 89 2.33 1.99 20.82
N LEU A 90 2.89 2.66 19.82
CA LEU A 90 2.16 3.23 18.68
C LEU A 90 2.44 2.36 17.45
N VAL A 91 1.42 1.68 16.93
CA VAL A 91 1.58 0.67 15.88
C VAL A 91 0.76 1.05 14.65
N GLY A 92 1.42 1.24 13.52
CA GLY A 92 0.77 1.60 12.25
C GLY A 92 1.74 1.97 11.15
N ALA A 93 1.25 2.54 10.05
CA ALA A 93 2.08 3.16 9.02
C ALA A 93 2.44 4.59 9.46
N LEU A 94 3.69 4.83 9.79
CA LEU A 94 4.15 6.08 10.43
C LEU A 94 4.90 7.03 9.49
N ASP A 95 5.22 6.59 8.26
CA ASP A 95 5.96 7.31 7.24
C ASP A 95 7.26 7.96 7.77
N PRO A 96 8.20 7.18 8.31
CA PRO A 96 9.36 7.73 9.01
C PRO A 96 10.32 8.48 8.10
N PHE A 97 10.36 8.20 6.78
CA PHE A 97 11.18 8.97 5.85
C PHE A 97 10.58 10.34 5.52
N GLY A 98 9.27 10.38 5.27
CA GLY A 98 8.57 11.63 4.93
C GLY A 98 8.30 12.51 6.16
N ASN A 99 8.27 11.93 7.36
CA ASN A 99 7.84 12.61 8.59
C ASN A 99 8.80 12.41 9.78
N LYS A 100 10.11 12.60 9.58
CA LYS A 100 11.12 12.47 10.66
C LYS A 100 10.78 13.32 11.89
N ALA A 101 10.32 14.55 11.70
CA ALA A 101 9.92 15.45 12.80
C ALA A 101 8.76 14.87 13.65
N ARG A 102 7.84 14.14 13.01
CA ARG A 102 6.74 13.45 13.70
C ARG A 102 7.26 12.28 14.53
N VAL A 103 8.22 11.51 14.02
CA VAL A 103 8.88 10.43 14.78
C VAL A 103 9.62 10.98 15.98
N GLU A 104 10.35 12.10 15.85
CA GLU A 104 10.98 12.81 16.96
C GLU A 104 9.97 13.28 18.02
N ALA A 105 8.79 13.72 17.59
CA ALA A 105 7.73 14.10 18.51
C ALA A 105 7.16 12.89 19.26
N TYR A 106 7.00 11.73 18.62
CA TYR A 106 6.61 10.49 19.30
C TYR A 106 7.65 10.08 20.36
N ALA A 107 8.94 10.19 20.04
CA ALA A 107 9.99 9.96 21.02
C ALA A 107 9.86 10.91 22.23
N ARG A 108 9.68 12.21 22.00
CA ARG A 108 9.49 13.19 23.09
C ARG A 108 8.26 12.92 23.97
N LEU A 109 7.21 12.31 23.39
CA LEU A 109 6.03 11.85 24.14
C LEU A 109 6.28 10.56 24.92
N GLY A 110 7.45 9.94 24.79
CA GLY A 110 7.81 8.69 25.44
C GLY A 110 7.14 7.46 24.82
N LEU A 111 6.65 7.55 23.57
CA LEU A 111 6.07 6.43 22.85
C LEU A 111 7.15 5.50 22.29
N GLU A 112 6.86 4.20 22.25
CA GLU A 112 7.55 3.24 21.41
C GLU A 112 6.82 3.13 20.07
N ALA A 113 7.29 3.87 19.06
CA ALA A 113 6.68 3.93 17.74
C ALA A 113 7.19 2.76 16.87
N LEU A 114 6.26 2.02 16.29
CA LEU A 114 6.50 0.83 15.46
C LEU A 114 5.95 1.07 14.05
N ALA A 115 6.84 1.29 13.07
CA ALA A 115 6.50 1.52 11.68
C ALA A 115 6.30 0.21 10.94
N MET A 116 5.07 -0.21 10.78
CA MET A 116 4.73 -1.49 10.15
C MET A 116 5.12 -1.57 8.67
N GLU A 117 5.29 -0.45 7.98
CA GLU A 117 5.79 -0.38 6.61
C GLU A 117 7.29 -0.71 6.48
N TRP A 118 8.01 -0.78 7.59
CA TRP A 118 9.40 -1.23 7.63
C TRP A 118 9.55 -2.70 8.05
N MET A 119 8.44 -3.45 8.02
CA MET A 119 8.44 -4.89 8.26
C MET A 119 9.47 -5.59 7.36
N PRO A 120 10.43 -6.36 7.92
CA PRO A 120 11.41 -7.07 7.12
C PRO A 120 10.75 -8.14 6.25
N ARG A 121 11.27 -8.32 5.02
CA ARG A 121 10.75 -9.30 4.07
C ARG A 121 11.31 -10.69 4.31
N ILE A 122 10.93 -11.28 5.42
CA ILE A 122 11.29 -12.65 5.83
C ILE A 122 10.02 -13.49 5.95
N THR A 123 10.16 -14.81 5.84
CA THR A 123 9.01 -15.74 5.82
C THR A 123 8.10 -15.58 7.04
N ARG A 124 8.68 -15.41 8.24
CA ARG A 124 7.92 -15.23 9.48
C ARG A 124 7.09 -13.94 9.52
N ALA A 125 7.51 -12.91 8.80
CA ALA A 125 6.85 -11.60 8.78
C ALA A 125 5.79 -11.44 7.67
N GLN A 126 5.66 -12.38 6.75
CA GLN A 126 4.76 -12.26 5.59
C GLN A 126 3.31 -11.92 5.96
N SER A 127 2.80 -12.54 7.02
CA SER A 127 1.43 -12.27 7.49
C SER A 127 1.26 -10.92 8.21
N MET A 128 2.38 -10.24 8.51
CA MET A 128 2.43 -8.93 9.19
C MET A 128 2.65 -7.77 8.20
N ASP A 129 2.94 -8.08 6.92
CA ASP A 129 3.31 -7.10 5.88
C ASP A 129 2.09 -6.30 5.40
N ILE A 130 1.97 -5.07 5.94
CA ILE A 130 0.93 -4.12 5.55
C ILE A 130 1.11 -3.61 4.12
N LEU A 131 2.35 -3.50 3.62
CA LEU A 131 2.59 -3.01 2.26
C LEU A 131 2.06 -4.00 1.23
N SER A 132 2.31 -5.29 1.41
CA SER A 132 1.82 -6.32 0.48
C SER A 132 0.31 -6.45 0.50
N SER A 133 -0.33 -6.44 1.67
CA SER A 133 -1.79 -6.56 1.77
C SER A 133 -2.50 -5.37 1.11
N GLN A 134 -2.00 -4.16 1.31
CA GLN A 134 -2.59 -2.95 0.74
C GLN A 134 -2.25 -2.78 -0.75
N ALA A 135 -1.03 -3.11 -1.18
CA ALA A 135 -0.64 -3.07 -2.59
C ALA A 135 -1.46 -4.05 -3.45
N ASN A 136 -1.82 -5.22 -2.92
CA ASN A 136 -2.70 -6.16 -3.61
C ASN A 136 -4.04 -5.51 -3.96
N LEU A 137 -4.69 -4.86 -2.99
CA LEU A 137 -5.95 -4.15 -3.21
C LEU A 137 -5.80 -2.95 -4.13
N ALA A 138 -4.65 -2.24 -4.06
CA ALA A 138 -4.37 -1.13 -4.97
C ALA A 138 -4.29 -1.60 -6.43
N GLY A 139 -3.61 -2.73 -6.69
CA GLY A 139 -3.53 -3.32 -8.02
C GLY A 139 -4.88 -3.74 -8.58
N TYR A 140 -5.73 -4.36 -7.75
CA TYR A 140 -7.11 -4.68 -8.11
C TYR A 140 -7.91 -3.41 -8.44
N LYS A 141 -7.86 -2.41 -7.56
CA LYS A 141 -8.65 -1.18 -7.72
C LYS A 141 -8.20 -0.37 -8.93
N ALA A 142 -6.91 -0.33 -9.24
CA ALA A 142 -6.37 0.35 -10.42
C ALA A 142 -7.01 -0.15 -11.72
N VAL A 143 -7.22 -1.46 -11.84
CA VAL A 143 -7.90 -2.03 -13.02
C VAL A 143 -9.36 -1.63 -13.07
N LEU A 144 -10.07 -1.61 -11.94
CA LEU A 144 -11.46 -1.17 -11.87
C LEU A 144 -11.60 0.33 -12.15
N ASP A 145 -10.67 1.16 -11.68
CA ASP A 145 -10.64 2.58 -11.99
C ASP A 145 -10.39 2.80 -13.50
N ALA A 146 -9.43 2.07 -14.08
CA ALA A 146 -9.21 2.09 -15.50
C ALA A 146 -10.46 1.67 -16.28
N ALA A 147 -11.17 0.62 -15.83
CA ALA A 147 -12.41 0.17 -16.48
C ALA A 147 -13.53 1.20 -16.39
N GLY A 148 -13.62 1.93 -15.27
CA GLY A 148 -14.60 3.01 -15.09
C GLY A 148 -14.36 4.21 -16.00
N GLU A 149 -13.10 4.53 -16.27
CA GLU A 149 -12.69 5.66 -17.11
C GLU A 149 -12.59 5.30 -18.61
N TYR A 150 -12.42 4.03 -18.94
CA TYR A 150 -12.29 3.54 -20.32
C TYR A 150 -13.66 3.39 -20.96
N GLY A 151 -13.92 4.14 -22.01
CA GLY A 151 -15.22 4.20 -22.69
C GLY A 151 -15.57 2.97 -23.56
N ARG A 152 -14.88 1.82 -23.36
CA ARG A 152 -15.07 0.59 -24.15
C ARG A 152 -15.06 -0.65 -23.25
N GLY A 153 -15.50 -1.80 -23.79
CA GLY A 153 -15.48 -3.07 -23.06
C GLY A 153 -14.08 -3.63 -22.86
N PHE A 154 -13.87 -4.34 -21.75
CA PHE A 154 -12.63 -5.06 -21.49
C PHE A 154 -12.55 -6.39 -22.26
N PRO A 155 -13.59 -7.30 -22.19
CA PRO A 155 -13.53 -8.55 -22.91
C PRO A 155 -13.84 -8.39 -24.38
N MET A 156 -13.38 -9.36 -25.16
CA MET A 156 -13.95 -9.56 -26.51
C MET A 156 -15.42 -9.99 -26.40
N MET A 157 -16.27 -9.34 -27.14
CA MET A 157 -17.70 -9.68 -27.22
C MET A 157 -18.14 -9.80 -28.68
N MET A 158 -18.94 -10.81 -28.95
CA MET A 158 -19.53 -11.04 -30.29
C MET A 158 -21.03 -10.77 -30.24
N THR A 159 -21.52 -9.95 -31.15
CA THR A 159 -22.94 -9.64 -31.32
C THR A 159 -23.33 -9.83 -32.77
N ALA A 160 -24.63 -9.85 -33.04
CA ALA A 160 -25.14 -9.89 -34.43
C ALA A 160 -24.71 -8.64 -35.23
N ALA A 161 -24.41 -7.52 -34.57
CA ALA A 161 -23.94 -6.30 -35.18
C ALA A 161 -22.42 -6.25 -35.39
N GLY A 162 -21.67 -7.23 -34.87
CA GLY A 162 -20.22 -7.29 -35.00
C GLY A 162 -19.48 -7.62 -33.72
N THR A 163 -18.16 -7.55 -33.78
CA THR A 163 -17.25 -7.92 -32.68
C THR A 163 -16.68 -6.69 -32.00
N VAL A 164 -16.74 -6.66 -30.67
CA VAL A 164 -15.97 -5.74 -29.82
C VAL A 164 -14.63 -6.42 -29.48
N ALA A 165 -13.53 -5.78 -29.84
CA ALA A 165 -12.20 -6.32 -29.55
C ALA A 165 -11.87 -6.20 -28.05
N ALA A 166 -11.11 -7.14 -27.52
CA ALA A 166 -10.62 -7.08 -26.15
C ALA A 166 -9.68 -5.91 -25.93
N ALA A 167 -9.77 -5.25 -24.77
CA ALA A 167 -8.86 -4.20 -24.35
C ALA A 167 -7.43 -4.73 -24.22
N ARG A 168 -6.45 -3.91 -24.61
CA ARG A 168 -5.02 -4.19 -24.42
C ARG A 168 -4.51 -3.43 -23.21
N VAL A 169 -4.05 -4.17 -22.21
CA VAL A 169 -3.55 -3.60 -20.94
C VAL A 169 -2.05 -3.84 -20.84
N PHE A 170 -1.33 -2.79 -20.51
CA PHE A 170 0.10 -2.85 -20.23
C PHE A 170 0.38 -2.47 -18.79
N VAL A 171 1.00 -3.38 -18.03
CA VAL A 171 1.36 -3.16 -16.62
C VAL A 171 2.87 -2.92 -16.52
N MET A 172 3.26 -1.80 -15.94
CA MET A 172 4.66 -1.39 -15.74
C MET A 172 5.00 -1.40 -14.24
N GLY A 173 5.85 -2.33 -13.87
CA GLY A 173 6.13 -2.71 -12.48
C GLY A 173 5.31 -3.94 -12.06
N VAL A 174 6.01 -5.03 -11.74
CA VAL A 174 5.40 -6.34 -11.43
C VAL A 174 5.73 -6.75 -9.99
N GLY A 175 5.52 -5.79 -9.05
CA GLY A 175 5.40 -6.09 -7.62
C GLY A 175 4.01 -6.62 -7.28
N VAL A 176 3.66 -6.65 -6.00
CA VAL A 176 2.36 -7.18 -5.54
C VAL A 176 1.18 -6.48 -6.23
N ALA A 177 1.22 -5.15 -6.36
CA ALA A 177 0.18 -4.39 -7.06
C ALA A 177 0.11 -4.75 -8.54
N GLY A 178 1.26 -4.83 -9.23
CA GLY A 178 1.32 -5.16 -10.65
C GLY A 178 0.84 -6.58 -10.95
N LEU A 179 1.25 -7.58 -10.15
CA LEU A 179 0.77 -8.96 -10.28
C LEU A 179 -0.75 -9.04 -10.12
N GLN A 180 -1.30 -8.34 -9.12
CA GLN A 180 -2.74 -8.31 -8.94
C GLN A 180 -3.47 -7.57 -10.06
N ALA A 181 -2.89 -6.47 -10.58
CA ALA A 181 -3.43 -5.77 -11.74
C ALA A 181 -3.48 -6.69 -12.98
N ILE A 182 -2.40 -7.44 -13.25
CA ILE A 182 -2.37 -8.44 -14.32
C ILE A 182 -3.49 -9.46 -14.16
N ALA A 183 -3.58 -10.07 -12.96
CA ALA A 183 -4.59 -11.09 -12.67
C ALA A 183 -6.03 -10.53 -12.84
N THR A 184 -6.27 -9.31 -12.36
CA THR A 184 -7.59 -8.67 -12.45
C THR A 184 -7.95 -8.31 -13.89
N ALA A 185 -7.05 -7.68 -14.64
CA ALA A 185 -7.28 -7.33 -16.04
C ALA A 185 -7.54 -8.57 -16.91
N ARG A 186 -6.80 -9.66 -16.65
CA ARG A 186 -7.03 -10.96 -17.30
C ARG A 186 -8.42 -11.54 -17.00
N ARG A 187 -8.85 -11.50 -15.73
CA ARG A 187 -10.20 -11.95 -15.35
C ARG A 187 -11.30 -11.11 -16.00
N LEU A 188 -11.06 -9.84 -16.25
CA LEU A 188 -11.99 -8.98 -17.00
C LEU A 188 -11.93 -9.23 -18.52
N GLY A 189 -11.07 -10.13 -19.00
CA GLY A 189 -10.98 -10.52 -20.40
C GLY A 189 -10.06 -9.67 -21.26
N ALA A 190 -9.19 -8.86 -20.68
CA ALA A 190 -8.20 -8.08 -21.41
C ALA A 190 -7.04 -8.95 -21.93
N ILE A 191 -6.39 -8.46 -22.99
CA ILE A 191 -5.07 -8.96 -23.44
C ILE A 191 -4.01 -8.19 -22.67
N VAL A 192 -3.29 -8.89 -21.80
CA VAL A 192 -2.36 -8.24 -20.86
C VAL A 192 -0.90 -8.50 -21.25
N THR A 193 -0.12 -7.42 -21.25
CA THR A 193 1.33 -7.44 -21.31
C THR A 193 1.90 -6.76 -20.06
N ALA A 194 3.12 -7.10 -19.66
CA ALA A 194 3.74 -6.47 -18.51
C ALA A 194 5.26 -6.39 -18.63
N THR A 195 5.86 -5.43 -17.93
CA THR A 195 7.32 -5.23 -17.86
C THR A 195 7.77 -4.94 -16.44
N ASP A 196 8.97 -5.40 -16.11
CA ASP A 196 9.69 -5.08 -14.87
C ASP A 196 11.19 -5.07 -15.15
N VAL A 197 11.97 -4.46 -14.27
CA VAL A 197 13.45 -4.45 -14.37
C VAL A 197 14.07 -5.73 -13.81
N ARG A 198 13.32 -6.51 -13.03
CA ARG A 198 13.77 -7.76 -12.40
C ARG A 198 13.47 -8.95 -13.31
N SER A 199 14.48 -9.73 -13.64
CA SER A 199 14.35 -10.90 -14.53
C SER A 199 13.43 -11.99 -13.98
N ALA A 200 13.42 -12.18 -12.65
CA ALA A 200 12.59 -13.17 -11.95
C ALA A 200 11.07 -12.94 -12.14
N THR A 201 10.64 -11.73 -12.51
CA THR A 201 9.22 -11.43 -12.73
C THR A 201 8.67 -12.03 -14.02
N ARG A 202 9.51 -12.46 -14.96
CA ARG A 202 9.09 -13.04 -16.25
C ARG A 202 8.19 -14.27 -16.05
N GLU A 203 8.62 -15.23 -15.25
CA GLU A 203 7.85 -16.43 -14.94
C GLU A 203 6.54 -16.10 -14.21
N GLN A 204 6.56 -15.09 -13.31
CA GLN A 204 5.37 -14.64 -12.60
C GLN A 204 4.32 -14.05 -13.55
N ILE A 205 4.75 -13.23 -14.52
CA ILE A 205 3.88 -12.66 -15.55
C ILE A 205 3.23 -13.77 -16.38
N GLU A 206 4.03 -14.72 -16.85
CA GLU A 206 3.59 -15.83 -17.70
C GLU A 206 2.64 -16.77 -16.96
N SER A 207 2.89 -17.05 -15.67
CA SER A 207 2.02 -17.86 -14.82
C SER A 207 0.61 -17.29 -14.66
N LEU A 208 0.48 -15.95 -14.75
CA LEU A 208 -0.81 -15.26 -14.74
C LEU A 208 -1.46 -15.16 -16.13
N GLY A 209 -0.85 -15.77 -17.16
CA GLY A 209 -1.35 -15.80 -18.53
C GLY A 209 -1.17 -14.48 -19.28
N ALA A 210 -0.28 -13.61 -18.83
CA ALA A 210 0.12 -12.39 -19.52
C ALA A 210 1.42 -12.63 -20.31
N LYS A 211 1.78 -11.70 -21.21
CA LYS A 211 3.03 -11.74 -21.97
C LYS A 211 4.02 -10.73 -21.41
N GLY A 212 5.22 -11.19 -21.09
CA GLY A 212 6.34 -10.32 -20.70
C GLY A 212 6.88 -9.50 -21.86
N VAL A 213 7.22 -8.25 -21.59
CA VAL A 213 7.86 -7.30 -22.53
C VAL A 213 9.11 -6.77 -21.83
N PHE A 214 10.29 -7.23 -22.23
CA PHE A 214 11.53 -6.95 -21.52
C PHE A 214 12.59 -6.36 -22.45
N VAL A 215 13.55 -5.65 -21.85
CA VAL A 215 14.74 -5.15 -22.55
C VAL A 215 15.70 -6.31 -22.70
N ASP A 216 15.81 -6.86 -23.92
CA ASP A 216 16.71 -7.99 -24.21
C ASP A 216 18.11 -7.55 -24.69
N LYS A 217 18.29 -6.25 -24.96
CA LYS A 217 19.52 -5.73 -25.62
C LYS A 217 20.67 -5.37 -24.64
N VAL A 218 20.38 -5.26 -23.34
CA VAL A 218 21.38 -4.90 -22.32
C VAL A 218 21.61 -6.12 -21.43
N ALA A 219 22.74 -6.79 -21.65
CA ALA A 219 23.08 -8.01 -20.92
C ALA A 219 23.66 -7.69 -19.52
N GLY A 220 23.30 -8.48 -18.52
CA GLY A 220 23.98 -8.54 -17.22
C GLY A 220 23.52 -7.54 -16.16
N ILE A 221 22.35 -6.89 -16.34
CA ILE A 221 21.81 -5.99 -15.32
C ILE A 221 20.60 -6.66 -14.68
N GLU A 222 20.75 -7.07 -13.43
CA GLU A 222 19.64 -7.49 -12.59
C GLU A 222 19.15 -6.30 -11.77
N GLY A 223 17.90 -5.88 -12.01
CA GLY A 223 17.27 -4.77 -11.32
C GLY A 223 16.74 -5.11 -9.94
N GLU A 224 17.23 -6.19 -9.30
CA GLU A 224 16.80 -6.62 -7.98
C GLU A 224 17.76 -6.14 -6.90
N GLY A 225 17.25 -5.35 -5.95
CA GLY A 225 17.97 -4.87 -4.78
C GLY A 225 17.65 -5.64 -3.51
N ALA A 226 18.17 -5.17 -2.40
CA ALA A 226 17.90 -5.73 -1.08
C ALA A 226 16.39 -5.81 -0.80
N GLY A 227 15.91 -6.98 -0.35
CA GLY A 227 14.50 -7.22 -0.04
C GLY A 227 13.57 -7.37 -1.27
N GLY A 228 14.12 -7.64 -2.48
CA GLY A 228 13.32 -7.88 -3.69
C GLY A 228 12.67 -6.64 -4.30
N TYR A 229 13.11 -5.44 -3.91
CA TYR A 229 12.70 -4.20 -4.56
C TYR A 229 13.53 -3.94 -5.83
N ALA A 230 12.91 -3.19 -6.77
CA ALA A 230 13.65 -2.70 -7.93
C ALA A 230 14.71 -1.68 -7.51
N THR A 231 15.87 -1.74 -8.16
CA THR A 231 16.93 -0.75 -8.05
C THR A 231 16.91 0.25 -9.19
N GLU A 232 17.61 1.36 -9.03
CA GLU A 232 17.83 2.33 -10.09
C GLU A 232 18.74 1.70 -11.18
N MET A 233 18.29 1.77 -12.43
CA MET A 233 18.95 1.17 -13.56
C MET A 233 19.93 2.15 -14.22
N SER A 234 20.92 1.62 -14.95
CA SER A 234 21.86 2.44 -15.72
C SER A 234 21.15 3.27 -16.78
N ASP A 235 21.78 4.39 -17.20
CA ASP A 235 21.25 5.28 -18.24
C ASP A 235 21.03 4.52 -19.56
N GLU A 236 21.91 3.56 -19.90
CA GLU A 236 21.78 2.72 -21.10
C GLU A 236 20.52 1.85 -21.03
N TYR A 237 20.26 1.23 -19.87
CA TYR A 237 19.05 0.43 -19.68
C TYR A 237 17.79 1.31 -19.73
N GLN A 238 17.82 2.49 -19.08
CA GLN A 238 16.69 3.43 -19.10
C GLN A 238 16.38 3.88 -20.54
N ALA A 239 17.39 4.16 -21.36
CA ALA A 239 17.21 4.51 -22.76
C ALA A 239 16.60 3.36 -23.57
N ALA A 240 17.08 2.13 -23.40
CA ALA A 240 16.53 0.94 -24.06
C ALA A 240 15.09 0.65 -23.60
N GLN A 241 14.80 0.85 -22.31
CA GLN A 241 13.46 0.72 -21.77
C GLN A 241 12.50 1.78 -22.35
N ALA A 242 12.96 3.04 -22.46
CA ALA A 242 12.16 4.11 -23.05
C ALA A 242 11.82 3.82 -24.53
N GLU A 243 12.74 3.29 -25.31
CA GLU A 243 12.50 2.85 -26.70
C GLU A 243 11.48 1.72 -26.76
N LEU A 244 11.66 0.69 -25.91
CA LEU A 244 10.76 -0.45 -25.82
C LEU A 244 9.34 0.01 -25.45
N VAL A 245 9.22 0.85 -24.41
CA VAL A 245 7.94 1.41 -23.98
C VAL A 245 7.30 2.23 -25.09
N SER A 246 8.05 3.11 -25.76
CA SER A 246 7.53 3.96 -26.85
C SER A 246 6.94 3.14 -28.00
N SER A 247 7.61 2.03 -28.37
CA SER A 247 7.11 1.14 -29.42
C SER A 247 5.87 0.34 -29.02
N HIS A 248 5.71 0.08 -27.74
CA HIS A 248 4.66 -0.79 -27.20
C HIS A 248 3.40 -0.01 -26.78
N ILE A 249 3.58 1.13 -26.08
CA ILE A 249 2.51 1.90 -25.44
C ILE A 249 1.49 2.45 -26.47
N ALA A 250 1.96 2.83 -27.64
CA ALA A 250 1.09 3.35 -28.72
C ALA A 250 0.00 2.36 -29.19
N LYS A 251 0.16 1.07 -28.86
CA LYS A 251 -0.77 -0.01 -29.22
C LYS A 251 -1.68 -0.43 -28.08
N GLN A 252 -1.52 0.20 -26.91
CA GLN A 252 -2.26 -0.15 -25.69
C GLN A 252 -3.48 0.75 -25.53
N ASP A 253 -4.50 0.20 -24.91
CA ASP A 253 -5.71 0.92 -24.56
C ASP A 253 -5.64 1.41 -23.10
N ILE A 254 -4.97 0.64 -22.25
CA ILE A 254 -4.85 0.93 -20.83
C ILE A 254 -3.40 0.67 -20.41
N VAL A 255 -2.86 1.57 -19.59
CA VAL A 255 -1.55 1.43 -18.94
C VAL A 255 -1.74 1.55 -17.43
N ILE A 256 -1.09 0.67 -16.65
CA ILE A 256 -1.07 0.75 -15.20
C ILE A 256 0.38 0.78 -14.74
N THR A 257 0.78 1.84 -14.05
CA THR A 257 2.15 1.99 -13.52
C THR A 257 2.17 1.82 -12.01
N THR A 258 3.14 1.05 -11.53
CA THR A 258 3.24 0.68 -10.11
C THR A 258 4.68 0.74 -9.58
N ALA A 259 5.61 1.35 -10.31
CA ALA A 259 7.02 1.33 -9.95
C ALA A 259 7.32 2.33 -8.84
N LEU A 260 7.79 1.81 -7.72
CA LEU A 260 8.23 2.57 -6.55
C LEU A 260 9.60 2.10 -6.08
N ILE A 261 10.42 3.04 -5.63
CA ILE A 261 11.70 2.78 -4.98
C ILE A 261 11.61 3.33 -3.55
N PRO A 262 11.72 2.48 -2.51
CA PRO A 262 11.57 2.93 -1.14
C PRO A 262 12.51 4.10 -0.78
N GLY A 263 11.93 5.17 -0.21
CA GLY A 263 12.68 6.35 0.23
C GLY A 263 13.19 7.27 -0.89
N LYS A 264 12.80 7.01 -2.15
CA LYS A 264 13.14 7.86 -3.31
C LYS A 264 11.88 8.28 -4.06
N PRO A 265 11.93 9.39 -4.81
CA PRO A 265 10.87 9.73 -5.77
C PRO A 265 10.63 8.58 -6.77
N ALA A 266 9.40 8.42 -7.20
CA ALA A 266 9.04 7.40 -8.20
C ALA A 266 9.77 7.66 -9.54
N PRO A 267 10.28 6.61 -10.21
CA PRO A 267 10.94 6.77 -11.51
C PRO A 267 9.92 7.19 -12.57
N ARG A 268 10.33 8.09 -13.47
CA ARG A 268 9.51 8.47 -14.63
C ARG A 268 9.56 7.35 -15.68
N LEU A 269 8.41 6.72 -15.95
CA LEU A 269 8.28 5.60 -16.89
C LEU A 269 7.58 5.99 -18.19
N VAL A 270 6.68 6.98 -18.14
CA VAL A 270 5.88 7.40 -19.28
C VAL A 270 6.01 8.91 -19.45
N SER A 271 6.58 9.32 -20.59
CA SER A 271 6.74 10.73 -20.98
C SER A 271 5.50 11.28 -21.70
N ASP A 272 5.41 12.60 -21.80
CA ASP A 272 4.34 13.29 -22.55
C ASP A 272 4.28 12.85 -24.03
N ALA A 273 5.43 12.66 -24.66
CA ALA A 273 5.51 12.16 -26.04
C ALA A 273 4.94 10.73 -26.18
N GLN A 274 5.17 9.88 -25.20
CA GLN A 274 4.60 8.53 -25.18
C GLN A 274 3.07 8.56 -24.94
N ILE A 275 2.59 9.46 -24.08
CA ILE A 275 1.15 9.69 -23.89
C ILE A 275 0.52 10.15 -25.21
N ALA A 276 1.14 11.10 -25.90
CA ALA A 276 0.66 11.61 -27.19
C ALA A 276 0.63 10.54 -28.31
N SER A 277 1.41 9.47 -28.18
CA SER A 277 1.41 8.35 -29.13
C SER A 277 0.25 7.36 -28.91
N MET A 278 -0.41 7.41 -27.77
CA MET A 278 -1.56 6.56 -27.46
C MET A 278 -2.82 7.01 -28.20
N ARG A 279 -3.77 6.11 -28.32
CA ARG A 279 -5.05 6.44 -28.96
C ARG A 279 -5.88 7.34 -28.04
N PRO A 280 -6.57 8.37 -28.59
CA PRO A 280 -7.57 9.10 -27.81
C PRO A 280 -8.60 8.17 -27.19
N GLY A 281 -8.97 8.42 -25.93
CA GLY A 281 -9.84 7.56 -25.14
C GLY A 281 -9.11 6.43 -24.39
N SER A 282 -7.78 6.31 -24.55
CA SER A 282 -6.95 5.44 -23.70
C SER A 282 -6.87 5.97 -22.28
N VAL A 283 -6.52 5.09 -21.33
CA VAL A 283 -6.44 5.40 -19.90
C VAL A 283 -5.08 4.97 -19.33
N ILE A 284 -4.49 5.83 -18.52
CA ILE A 284 -3.30 5.51 -17.73
C ILE A 284 -3.66 5.63 -16.25
N VAL A 285 -3.34 4.63 -15.43
CA VAL A 285 -3.48 4.70 -13.96
C VAL A 285 -2.10 4.71 -13.34
N ASP A 286 -1.79 5.78 -12.61
CA ASP A 286 -0.52 5.96 -11.93
C ASP A 286 -0.67 5.70 -10.42
N LEU A 287 -0.26 4.51 -9.96
CA LEU A 287 -0.27 4.16 -8.54
C LEU A 287 0.89 4.78 -7.74
N ALA A 288 1.85 5.40 -8.42
CA ALA A 288 3.01 6.04 -7.79
C ALA A 288 2.84 7.56 -7.65
N VAL A 289 1.68 8.12 -8.00
CA VAL A 289 1.43 9.56 -8.09
C VAL A 289 1.76 10.33 -6.81
N GLU A 290 1.52 9.75 -5.63
CA GLU A 290 1.82 10.38 -4.33
C GLU A 290 3.32 10.50 -4.04
N GLN A 291 4.17 9.75 -4.77
CA GLN A 291 5.63 9.76 -4.65
C GLN A 291 6.30 10.40 -5.88
N GLY A 292 5.63 11.34 -6.52
CA GLY A 292 6.13 12.05 -7.70
C GLY A 292 5.65 11.48 -9.05
N GLY A 293 5.06 10.30 -9.05
CA GLY A 293 4.42 9.67 -10.21
C GLY A 293 5.37 9.05 -11.24
N ASN A 294 4.91 7.97 -11.84
CA ASN A 294 5.57 7.32 -12.98
C ASN A 294 5.21 7.98 -14.33
N VAL A 295 4.16 8.76 -14.37
CA VAL A 295 3.56 9.31 -15.59
C VAL A 295 3.72 10.83 -15.61
N GLU A 296 4.25 11.37 -16.70
CA GLU A 296 4.40 12.80 -16.85
C GLU A 296 3.02 13.49 -16.90
N GLY A 297 2.85 14.53 -16.06
CA GLY A 297 1.60 15.27 -15.96
C GLY A 297 0.51 14.61 -15.14
N ALA A 298 0.75 13.44 -14.50
CA ALA A 298 -0.14 12.90 -13.49
C ALA A 298 -0.28 13.89 -12.32
N GLN A 299 -1.49 14.02 -11.79
CA GLN A 299 -1.79 14.89 -10.64
C GLN A 299 -2.42 14.08 -9.52
N ALA A 300 -1.84 14.19 -8.33
CA ALA A 300 -2.27 13.42 -7.18
C ALA A 300 -3.68 13.84 -6.70
N GLY A 301 -4.61 12.90 -6.70
CA GLY A 301 -6.01 13.09 -6.33
C GLY A 301 -6.95 13.38 -7.51
N GLU A 302 -6.43 13.49 -8.76
CA GLU A 302 -7.21 13.91 -9.91
C GLU A 302 -7.19 12.90 -11.05
N VAL A 303 -8.16 13.04 -11.94
CA VAL A 303 -8.17 12.45 -13.28
C VAL A 303 -7.99 13.60 -14.26
N VAL A 304 -6.83 13.64 -14.92
CA VAL A 304 -6.50 14.67 -15.89
C VAL A 304 -6.51 14.10 -17.31
N GLU A 305 -6.77 14.94 -18.30
CA GLU A 305 -6.73 14.54 -19.71
C GLU A 305 -5.57 15.23 -20.43
N ARG A 306 -4.75 14.46 -21.14
CA ARG A 306 -3.66 14.96 -21.99
C ARG A 306 -3.68 14.21 -23.32
N HIS A 307 -3.63 14.94 -24.43
CA HIS A 307 -3.65 14.36 -25.79
C HIS A 307 -4.84 13.40 -26.03
N GLY A 308 -5.99 13.63 -25.36
CA GLY A 308 -7.14 12.73 -25.40
C GLY A 308 -7.00 11.45 -24.60
N VAL A 309 -5.95 11.32 -23.77
CA VAL A 309 -5.69 10.20 -22.86
C VAL A 309 -6.00 10.63 -21.43
N LYS A 310 -6.80 9.85 -20.71
CA LYS A 310 -7.08 10.10 -19.30
C LYS A 310 -5.95 9.53 -18.43
N ILE A 311 -5.45 10.33 -17.49
CA ILE A 311 -4.44 9.94 -16.51
C ILE A 311 -5.09 9.98 -15.13
N VAL A 312 -5.24 8.82 -14.52
CA VAL A 312 -5.88 8.61 -13.22
C VAL A 312 -4.82 8.61 -12.13
N GLY A 313 -4.82 9.64 -11.30
CA GLY A 313 -3.87 9.85 -10.21
C GLY A 313 -4.51 9.76 -8.83
N HIS A 314 -5.35 8.77 -8.56
CA HIS A 314 -6.03 8.65 -7.27
C HIS A 314 -5.04 8.45 -6.11
N ARG A 315 -5.29 9.19 -5.01
CA ARG A 315 -4.54 9.03 -3.75
C ARG A 315 -5.07 7.87 -2.94
N ASN A 316 -4.21 7.32 -2.09
CA ASN A 316 -4.55 6.33 -1.07
C ASN A 316 -5.52 5.25 -1.60
N VAL A 317 -5.14 4.64 -2.73
CA VAL A 317 -6.01 3.73 -3.48
C VAL A 317 -6.57 2.57 -2.63
N PRO A 318 -5.82 1.96 -1.68
CA PRO A 318 -6.39 0.93 -0.79
C PRO A 318 -7.55 1.44 0.06
N SER A 319 -7.51 2.70 0.50
CA SER A 319 -8.60 3.31 1.29
C SER A 319 -9.93 3.41 0.52
N ARG A 320 -9.89 3.32 -0.81
CA ARG A 320 -11.10 3.30 -1.68
C ARG A 320 -11.80 1.92 -1.69
N LEU A 321 -11.16 0.91 -1.07
CA LEU A 321 -11.71 -0.40 -0.72
C LEU A 321 -11.67 -0.60 0.79
N ALA A 322 -12.12 0.41 1.54
CA ALA A 322 -11.86 0.56 2.97
C ALA A 322 -12.26 -0.66 3.81
N ALA A 323 -13.35 -1.35 3.49
CA ALA A 323 -13.79 -2.53 4.24
C ALA A 323 -12.76 -3.67 4.18
N ASP A 324 -12.39 -4.09 2.96
CA ASP A 324 -11.40 -5.18 2.77
C ASP A 324 -10.00 -4.74 3.22
N ALA A 325 -9.63 -3.49 2.89
CA ALA A 325 -8.33 -2.93 3.27
C ALA A 325 -8.17 -2.88 4.80
N SER A 326 -9.21 -2.47 5.54
CA SER A 326 -9.21 -2.49 7.01
C SER A 326 -9.13 -3.90 7.57
N ALA A 327 -9.88 -4.85 7.00
CA ALA A 327 -9.87 -6.23 7.46
C ALA A 327 -8.47 -6.87 7.33
N LEU A 328 -7.79 -6.64 6.18
CA LEU A 328 -6.44 -7.14 5.97
C LEU A 328 -5.41 -6.41 6.83
N TYR A 329 -5.49 -5.09 6.89
CA TYR A 329 -4.60 -4.26 7.70
C TYR A 329 -4.68 -4.63 9.20
N ALA A 330 -5.90 -4.72 9.72
CA ALA A 330 -6.13 -5.13 11.11
C ALA A 330 -5.57 -6.52 11.42
N ARG A 331 -5.64 -7.48 10.45
CA ARG A 331 -5.00 -8.80 10.60
C ARG A 331 -3.49 -8.71 10.61
N ASN A 332 -2.89 -7.84 9.80
CA ASN A 332 -1.44 -7.64 9.83
C ASN A 332 -0.99 -7.16 11.22
N LEU A 333 -1.67 -6.15 11.79
CA LEU A 333 -1.37 -5.66 13.13
C LEU A 333 -1.60 -6.73 14.21
N PHE A 334 -2.71 -7.47 14.12
CA PHE A 334 -2.99 -8.57 15.03
C PHE A 334 -1.90 -9.66 14.95
N ASN A 335 -1.50 -10.07 13.75
CA ASN A 335 -0.48 -11.10 13.55
C ASN A 335 0.86 -10.67 14.15
N PHE A 336 1.24 -9.39 13.97
CA PHE A 336 2.44 -8.85 14.58
C PHE A 336 2.35 -8.89 16.11
N LEU A 337 1.34 -8.29 16.70
CA LEU A 337 1.22 -8.23 18.16
C LEU A 337 1.05 -9.61 18.80
N SER A 338 0.29 -10.51 18.18
CA SER A 338 0.07 -11.87 18.70
C SER A 338 1.32 -12.74 18.65
N ALA A 339 2.23 -12.51 17.68
CA ALA A 339 3.50 -13.24 17.60
C ALA A 339 4.45 -12.94 18.79
N PHE A 340 4.26 -11.78 19.42
CA PHE A 340 5.04 -11.33 20.58
C PHE A 340 4.22 -11.27 21.87
N TRP A 341 2.98 -11.80 21.85
CA TRP A 341 2.09 -11.71 23.00
C TRP A 341 2.46 -12.69 24.09
N ASP A 342 2.71 -12.19 25.28
CA ASP A 342 2.92 -12.99 26.46
C ASP A 342 1.60 -13.27 27.20
N ALA A 343 1.31 -14.54 27.43
CA ALA A 343 0.03 -14.98 27.99
C ALA A 343 -0.11 -14.68 29.50
N GLU A 344 1.00 -14.57 30.24
CA GLU A 344 1.01 -14.30 31.67
C GLU A 344 0.79 -12.81 31.94
N THR A 345 1.56 -11.96 31.27
CA THR A 345 1.48 -10.50 31.42
C THR A 345 0.32 -9.90 30.61
N LYS A 346 -0.27 -10.65 29.65
CA LYS A 346 -1.30 -10.21 28.71
C LYS A 346 -0.89 -8.93 27.97
N ALA A 347 0.36 -8.90 27.51
CA ALA A 347 0.99 -7.78 26.82
C ALA A 347 2.04 -8.30 25.83
N PRO A 348 2.37 -7.54 24.77
CA PRO A 348 3.45 -7.91 23.88
C PRO A 348 4.81 -7.69 24.57
N VAL A 349 5.70 -8.67 24.41
CA VAL A 349 7.12 -8.58 24.79
C VAL A 349 7.92 -8.50 23.49
N LEU A 350 8.60 -7.38 23.24
CA LEU A 350 9.33 -7.09 22.02
C LEU A 350 10.85 -7.24 22.25
N PRO A 351 11.46 -8.43 21.96
CA PRO A 351 12.89 -8.64 22.18
C PRO A 351 13.72 -7.71 21.28
N ALA A 352 14.68 -7.00 21.88
CA ALA A 352 15.51 -6.03 21.18
C ALA A 352 16.44 -6.67 20.11
N ASP A 353 16.72 -7.96 20.21
CA ASP A 353 17.54 -8.72 19.25
C ASP A 353 16.73 -9.37 18.11
N ASP A 354 15.39 -9.39 18.20
CA ASP A 354 14.53 -9.94 17.15
C ASP A 354 14.59 -9.08 15.87
N GLU A 355 14.75 -9.72 14.72
CA GLU A 355 14.89 -9.06 13.42
C GLU A 355 13.64 -8.25 13.01
N ILE A 356 12.43 -8.76 13.35
CA ILE A 356 11.18 -8.06 13.08
C ILE A 356 11.10 -6.81 13.95
N VAL A 357 11.39 -6.93 15.23
CA VAL A 357 11.36 -5.80 16.18
C VAL A 357 12.35 -4.72 15.77
N LYS A 358 13.60 -5.09 15.46
CA LYS A 358 14.62 -4.18 14.93
C LYS A 358 14.17 -3.46 13.67
N GLY A 359 13.47 -4.16 12.78
CA GLY A 359 13.01 -3.61 11.51
C GLY A 359 11.93 -2.54 11.67
N VAL A 360 11.06 -2.65 12.68
CA VAL A 360 9.89 -1.76 12.82
C VAL A 360 10.01 -0.72 13.93
N LYS A 361 10.86 -0.95 14.94
CA LYS A 361 10.97 -0.06 16.12
C LYS A 361 11.73 1.22 15.77
N LEU A 362 11.03 2.36 15.81
CA LEU A 362 11.60 3.68 15.53
C LEU A 362 12.10 4.38 16.78
N THR A 363 11.35 4.27 17.90
CA THR A 363 11.63 5.03 19.14
C THR A 363 11.54 4.15 20.36
N GLU A 364 12.35 4.45 21.37
CA GLU A 364 12.38 3.81 22.68
C GLU A 364 13.05 4.73 23.72
N GLY A 365 12.53 4.76 24.95
CA GLY A 365 13.13 5.53 26.05
C GLY A 365 13.27 7.03 25.74
N GLY A 366 12.36 7.60 24.97
CA GLY A 366 12.37 9.00 24.61
C GLY A 366 13.34 9.38 23.47
N LYS A 367 13.90 8.40 22.75
CA LYS A 367 14.90 8.58 21.69
C LYS A 367 14.52 7.82 20.42
N ILE A 368 15.01 8.29 19.29
CA ILE A 368 15.04 7.50 18.05
C ILE A 368 16.12 6.42 18.20
N VAL A 369 15.78 5.17 17.90
CA VAL A 369 16.67 4.01 18.00
C VAL A 369 16.93 3.31 16.68
N HIS A 370 16.12 3.57 15.65
CA HIS A 370 16.23 2.90 14.36
C HIS A 370 17.41 3.44 13.53
N GLU A 371 18.30 2.55 13.08
CA GLU A 371 19.55 2.90 12.37
C GLU A 371 19.33 3.78 11.15
N ARG A 372 18.30 3.52 10.33
CA ARG A 372 17.98 4.33 9.13
C ARG A 372 17.60 5.77 9.41
N LEU A 373 17.32 6.13 10.65
CA LEU A 373 16.98 7.50 11.06
C LEU A 373 18.12 8.22 11.80
N LEU A 374 19.16 7.49 12.22
CA LEU A 374 20.31 8.00 12.96
C LEU A 374 21.44 8.43 12.03
N GLY A 375 21.41 8.04 10.74
CA GLY A 375 22.42 8.34 9.72
C GLY A 375 22.15 9.63 8.95
#